data_7d8edbc991f12ff56aca36220b71297e
#
_entry.id   7d8edbc991f12ff56aca36220b71297e
#
_cell.length_a   1.000
_cell.length_b   1.000
_cell.length_c   1.000
_cell.angle_alpha   90.00
_cell.angle_beta   90.00
_cell.angle_gamma   90.00
#
_symmetry.space_group_name_H-M   'P 1'
#
loop_
_entity.id
_entity.type
_entity.pdbx_description
1 polymer ?
#
loop_
_entity_poly.entity_id
_entity_poly.type
_entity_poly.pdbx_seq_one_letter_code
_entity_poly.pdbx_strand_id
1 'polypeptide(L)'
;MYDCIIIGLGPAGINASIYAKRSNLNTLVIEKNMPGGTLHNIKEVDNYLGYEHITGSELAKQFYKQFKEQKIKQVSDEVLEINDDINYKEVITKNGRYEARTVIICTGRGAKKLNLKNEDLPGVSTCVLCDGALYKDKTVALY
;
A
#
# COMPACT_ATOMS: atom_id res chain seq x y z
N MET A 1 -20.17 4.42 -13.32
CA MET A 1 -18.95 3.70 -13.80
C MET A 1 -17.76 4.65 -13.73
N TYR A 2 -16.61 4.21 -13.25
CA TYR A 2 -15.35 4.95 -13.19
C TYR A 2 -14.50 4.65 -14.43
N ASP A 3 -13.57 5.53 -14.77
CA ASP A 3 -12.55 5.23 -15.77
C ASP A 3 -11.50 4.29 -15.20
N CYS A 4 -11.14 4.51 -13.92
CA CYS A 4 -10.14 3.73 -13.20
C CYS A 4 -10.53 3.53 -11.73
N ILE A 5 -10.41 2.30 -11.23
CA ILE A 5 -10.41 2.02 -9.79
C ILE A 5 -9.00 1.60 -9.40
N ILE A 6 -8.47 2.22 -8.34
CA ILE A 6 -7.15 1.89 -7.77
C ILE A 6 -7.38 1.22 -6.42
N ILE A 7 -6.81 0.04 -6.23
CA ILE A 7 -6.96 -0.76 -5.00
C ILE A 7 -5.68 -0.69 -4.20
N GLY A 8 -5.77 -0.10 -3.03
CA GLY A 8 -4.65 0.16 -2.13
C GLY A 8 -4.13 1.61 -2.22
N LEU A 9 -3.86 2.20 -1.07
CA LEU A 9 -3.38 3.59 -0.93
C LEU A 9 -2.03 3.66 -0.20
N GLY A 10 -1.15 2.69 -0.51
CA GLY A 10 0.28 2.79 -0.27
C GLY A 10 0.96 3.71 -1.29
N PRO A 11 2.30 3.82 -1.27
CA PRO A 11 3.04 4.69 -2.20
C PRO A 11 2.69 4.48 -3.66
N ALA A 12 2.52 3.23 -4.09
CA ALA A 12 2.17 2.88 -5.47
C ALA A 12 0.77 3.40 -5.85
N GLY A 13 -0.23 3.17 -4.99
CA GLY A 13 -1.60 3.61 -5.25
C GLY A 13 -1.75 5.13 -5.20
N ILE A 14 -1.06 5.79 -4.27
CA ILE A 14 -1.00 7.26 -4.22
C ILE A 14 -0.42 7.81 -5.52
N ASN A 15 0.72 7.29 -5.96
CA ASN A 15 1.36 7.74 -7.20
C ASN A 15 0.45 7.50 -8.41
N ALA A 16 -0.09 6.28 -8.57
CA ALA A 16 -1.00 5.95 -9.65
C ALA A 16 -2.22 6.89 -9.68
N SER A 17 -2.79 7.20 -8.51
CA SER A 17 -3.95 8.08 -8.41
C SER A 17 -3.66 9.52 -8.82
N ILE A 18 -2.47 10.04 -8.49
CA ILE A 18 -2.03 11.38 -8.93
C ILE A 18 -1.94 11.43 -10.45
N TYR A 19 -1.35 10.41 -11.08
CA TYR A 19 -1.26 10.35 -12.54
C TYR A 19 -2.61 10.16 -13.21
N ALA A 20 -3.49 9.31 -12.68
CA ALA A 20 -4.85 9.16 -13.15
C ALA A 20 -5.60 10.51 -13.13
N LYS A 21 -5.46 11.26 -12.04
CA LYS A 21 -6.04 12.62 -11.94
C LYS A 21 -5.45 13.60 -12.95
N ARG A 22 -4.14 13.59 -13.15
CA ARG A 22 -3.47 14.43 -14.16
C ARG A 22 -3.93 14.11 -15.59
N SER A 23 -4.35 12.87 -15.82
CA SER A 23 -4.93 12.41 -17.10
C SER A 23 -6.45 12.66 -17.17
N ASN A 24 -7.02 13.41 -16.23
CA ASN A 24 -8.46 13.73 -16.14
C ASN A 24 -9.38 12.49 -16.06
N LEU A 25 -8.87 11.38 -15.56
CA LEU A 25 -9.69 10.18 -15.38
C LEU A 25 -10.62 10.32 -14.16
N ASN A 26 -11.87 9.89 -14.31
CA ASN A 26 -12.79 9.72 -13.19
C ASN A 26 -12.37 8.52 -12.36
N THR A 27 -11.64 8.77 -11.28
CA THR A 27 -10.93 7.75 -10.49
C THR A 27 -11.55 7.56 -9.12
N LEU A 28 -11.68 6.30 -8.70
CA LEU A 28 -11.98 5.89 -7.33
C LEU A 28 -10.76 5.17 -6.75
N VAL A 29 -10.41 5.49 -5.51
CA VAL A 29 -9.40 4.74 -4.75
C VAL A 29 -10.06 4.02 -3.59
N ILE A 30 -9.77 2.73 -3.43
CA ILE A 30 -10.31 1.89 -2.35
C ILE A 30 -9.14 1.44 -1.47
N GLU A 31 -9.21 1.76 -0.16
CA GLU A 31 -8.19 1.38 0.82
C GLU A 31 -8.88 0.80 2.07
N LYS A 32 -8.44 -0.37 2.50
CA LYS A 32 -9.03 -1.04 3.67
C LYS A 32 -8.46 -0.57 5.01
N ASN A 33 -7.21 -0.11 5.00
CA ASN A 33 -6.46 0.26 6.19
C ASN A 33 -6.13 1.75 6.19
N MET A 34 -5.18 2.12 7.05
CA MET A 34 -4.61 3.46 7.05
C MET A 34 -3.77 3.70 5.79
N PRO A 35 -3.99 4.81 5.06
CA PRO A 35 -3.18 5.17 3.90
C PRO A 35 -1.69 5.25 4.22
N GLY A 36 -0.85 4.82 3.28
CA GLY A 36 0.61 4.78 3.45
C GLY A 36 1.20 3.37 3.43
N GLY A 37 0.36 2.35 3.67
CA GLY A 37 0.75 0.95 3.58
C GLY A 37 1.90 0.59 4.53
N THR A 38 2.83 -0.23 4.06
CA THR A 38 3.95 -0.75 4.88
C THR A 38 4.95 0.31 5.32
N LEU A 39 4.90 1.54 4.80
CA LEU A 39 5.76 2.63 5.28
C LEU A 39 5.61 2.87 6.78
N HIS A 40 4.43 2.67 7.34
CA HIS A 40 4.20 2.85 8.78
C HIS A 40 5.03 1.93 9.66
N ASN A 41 5.53 0.81 9.12
CA ASN A 41 6.34 -0.16 9.84
C ASN A 41 7.85 0.14 9.74
N ILE A 42 8.25 1.13 8.94
CA ILE A 42 9.65 1.48 8.72
C ILE A 42 10.04 2.58 9.70
N LYS A 43 11.05 2.31 10.52
CA LYS A 43 11.52 3.27 11.52
C LYS A 43 12.21 4.46 10.86
N GLU A 44 13.07 4.19 9.89
CA GLU A 44 13.95 5.18 9.27
C GLU A 44 14.09 4.90 7.78
N VAL A 45 13.98 5.94 6.96
CA VAL A 45 14.14 5.90 5.51
C VAL A 45 15.21 6.92 5.16
N ASP A 46 16.34 6.45 4.64
CA ASP A 46 17.52 7.24 4.26
C ASP A 46 17.86 7.11 2.77
N ASN A 47 17.07 6.36 2.04
CA ASN A 47 17.27 6.04 0.61
C ASN A 47 16.15 6.56 -0.30
N TYR A 48 15.34 7.52 0.19
CA TYR A 48 14.30 8.17 -0.61
C TYR A 48 14.71 9.58 -0.99
N LEU A 49 14.87 9.83 -2.29
CA LEU A 49 15.33 11.13 -2.81
C LEU A 49 14.47 12.29 -2.30
N GLY A 50 15.13 13.34 -1.84
CA GLY A 50 14.51 14.54 -1.27
C GLY A 50 14.49 14.56 0.26
N TYR A 51 14.87 13.47 0.91
CA TYR A 51 15.02 13.37 2.36
C TYR A 51 16.34 12.70 2.72
N GLU A 52 17.15 13.33 3.57
CA GLU A 52 18.35 12.69 4.13
C GLU A 52 17.96 11.61 5.13
N HIS A 53 17.02 11.96 6.03
CA HIS A 53 16.43 11.06 7.02
C HIS A 53 14.95 11.42 7.20
N ILE A 54 14.08 10.44 7.20
CA ILE A 54 12.66 10.60 7.51
C ILE A 54 12.12 9.29 8.05
N THR A 55 11.19 9.33 9.00
CA THR A 55 10.49 8.11 9.41
C THR A 55 9.50 7.68 8.33
N GLY A 56 9.29 6.36 8.19
CA GLY A 56 8.32 5.86 7.22
C GLY A 56 6.91 6.41 7.45
N SER A 57 6.53 6.61 8.73
CA SER A 57 5.24 7.22 9.08
C SER A 57 5.12 8.68 8.65
N GLU A 58 6.19 9.47 8.76
CA GLU A 58 6.20 10.86 8.28
C GLU A 58 6.15 10.91 6.75
N LEU A 59 6.92 10.06 6.08
CA LEU A 59 6.89 9.95 4.62
C LEU A 59 5.50 9.55 4.13
N ALA A 60 4.85 8.59 4.77
CA ALA A 60 3.48 8.18 4.47
C ALA A 60 2.48 9.35 4.62
N LYS A 61 2.63 10.16 5.67
CA LYS A 61 1.81 11.37 5.88
C LYS A 61 2.01 12.38 4.76
N GLN A 62 3.25 12.62 4.31
CA GLN A 62 3.54 13.54 3.21
C GLN A 62 2.89 13.07 1.91
N PHE A 63 3.00 11.78 1.59
CA PHE A 63 2.35 11.22 0.40
C PHE A 63 0.83 11.34 0.47
N TYR A 64 0.24 11.00 1.61
CA TYR A 64 -1.20 11.11 1.79
C TYR A 64 -1.70 12.56 1.73
N LYS A 65 -0.94 13.51 2.28
CA LYS A 65 -1.24 14.94 2.14
C LYS A 65 -1.31 15.34 0.67
N GLN A 66 -0.31 14.96 -0.13
CA GLN A 66 -0.30 15.24 -1.57
C GLN A 66 -1.49 14.60 -2.30
N PHE A 67 -1.86 13.37 -1.95
CA PHE A 67 -3.05 12.71 -2.47
C PHE A 67 -4.33 13.49 -2.14
N LYS A 68 -4.51 13.94 -0.91
CA LYS A 68 -5.70 14.70 -0.47
C LYS A 68 -5.87 16.01 -1.23
N GLU A 69 -4.79 16.68 -1.57
CA GLU A 69 -4.81 17.91 -2.37
C GLU A 69 -5.37 17.67 -3.78
N GLN A 70 -5.26 16.46 -4.32
CA GLN A 70 -5.83 16.12 -5.64
C GLN A 70 -7.36 15.97 -5.63
N LYS A 71 -7.99 15.90 -4.45
CA LYS A 71 -9.46 15.75 -4.29
C LYS A 71 -10.00 14.53 -5.04
N ILE A 72 -9.23 13.44 -5.08
CA ILE A 72 -9.65 12.17 -5.67
C ILE A 72 -10.61 11.48 -4.71
N LYS A 73 -11.65 10.86 -5.26
CA LYS A 73 -12.62 10.12 -4.46
C LYS A 73 -11.96 8.89 -3.83
N GLN A 74 -12.09 8.77 -2.51
CA GLN A 74 -11.58 7.65 -1.72
C GLN A 74 -12.73 6.99 -0.97
N VAL A 75 -12.68 5.66 -0.89
CA VAL A 75 -13.57 4.84 -0.06
C VAL A 75 -12.71 3.98 0.86
N SER A 76 -13.09 3.95 2.14
CA SER A 76 -12.48 3.07 3.12
C SER A 76 -13.27 1.77 3.16
N ASP A 77 -12.77 0.74 2.45
CA ASP A 77 -13.43 -0.55 2.31
C ASP A 77 -12.42 -1.63 1.90
N GLU A 78 -12.78 -2.89 2.10
CA GLU A 78 -11.97 -4.03 1.70
C GLU A 78 -12.51 -4.66 0.42
N VAL A 79 -11.66 -4.71 -0.61
CA VAL A 79 -11.96 -5.41 -1.86
C VAL A 79 -11.86 -6.91 -1.61
N LEU A 80 -12.90 -7.63 -1.99
CA LEU A 80 -13.00 -9.07 -1.83
C LEU A 80 -12.79 -9.79 -3.16
N GLU A 81 -13.28 -9.22 -4.26
CA GLU A 81 -13.28 -9.87 -5.56
C GLU A 81 -13.24 -8.83 -6.69
N ILE A 82 -12.68 -9.20 -7.80
CA ILE A 82 -12.69 -8.44 -9.05
C ILE A 82 -13.21 -9.37 -10.14
N ASN A 83 -14.35 -9.01 -10.72
CA ASN A 83 -14.91 -9.70 -11.87
C ASN A 83 -14.46 -8.98 -13.14
N ASP A 84 -13.82 -9.72 -14.02
CA ASP A 84 -13.30 -9.23 -15.30
C ASP A 84 -14.30 -9.53 -16.43
N ASP A 85 -15.21 -8.60 -16.68
CA ASP A 85 -16.11 -8.67 -17.84
C ASP A 85 -15.47 -8.02 -19.08
N ILE A 86 -15.97 -8.38 -20.26
CA ILE A 86 -15.48 -7.87 -21.55
C ILE A 86 -15.62 -6.34 -21.64
N ASN A 87 -16.69 -5.78 -21.07
CA ASN A 87 -17.04 -4.38 -21.23
C ASN A 87 -16.63 -3.51 -20.04
N TYR A 88 -16.50 -4.10 -18.84
CA TYR A 88 -16.15 -3.39 -17.60
C TYR A 88 -15.56 -4.36 -16.58
N LYS A 89 -14.98 -3.80 -15.54
CA LYS A 89 -14.50 -4.52 -14.36
C LYS A 89 -15.41 -4.20 -13.18
N GLU A 90 -15.94 -5.23 -12.53
CA GLU A 90 -16.71 -5.07 -11.30
C GLU A 90 -15.79 -5.34 -10.10
N VAL A 91 -15.68 -4.36 -9.20
CA VAL A 91 -14.92 -4.48 -7.94
C VAL A 91 -15.92 -4.65 -6.82
N ILE A 92 -15.91 -5.82 -6.18
CA ILE A 92 -16.78 -6.17 -5.06
C ILE A 92 -16.02 -5.93 -3.76
N THR A 93 -16.63 -5.14 -2.88
CA THR A 93 -16.10 -4.83 -1.55
C THR A 93 -17.03 -5.38 -0.47
N LYS A 94 -16.62 -5.28 0.79
CA LYS A 94 -17.48 -5.67 1.92
C LYS A 94 -18.82 -4.93 1.95
N ASN A 95 -18.82 -3.65 1.57
CA ASN A 95 -19.98 -2.78 1.76
C ASN A 95 -20.60 -2.30 0.45
N GLY A 96 -20.07 -2.70 -0.71
CA GLY A 96 -20.60 -2.25 -1.99
C GLY A 96 -19.98 -2.87 -3.22
N ARG A 97 -20.42 -2.36 -4.38
CA ARG A 97 -19.91 -2.77 -5.70
C ARG A 97 -19.61 -1.53 -6.52
N TYR A 98 -18.56 -1.58 -7.29
CA TYR A 98 -18.09 -0.47 -8.11
C TYR A 98 -17.70 -0.98 -9.49
N GLU A 99 -18.05 -0.23 -10.52
CA GLU A 99 -17.72 -0.56 -11.90
C GLU A 99 -16.72 0.42 -12.46
N ALA A 100 -15.74 -0.10 -13.20
CA ALA A 100 -14.74 0.68 -13.90
C ALA A 100 -14.35 0.09 -15.24
N ARG A 101 -13.77 0.92 -16.11
CA ARG A 101 -13.15 0.44 -17.34
C ARG A 101 -11.84 -0.30 -17.08
N THR A 102 -11.09 0.18 -16.10
CA THR A 102 -9.77 -0.37 -15.72
C THR A 102 -9.62 -0.45 -14.22
N VAL A 103 -8.81 -1.40 -13.75
CA VAL A 103 -8.43 -1.55 -12.35
C VAL A 103 -6.91 -1.59 -12.24
N ILE A 104 -6.36 -0.82 -11.30
CA ILE A 104 -4.94 -0.86 -10.93
C ILE A 104 -4.83 -1.47 -9.55
N ILE A 105 -4.12 -2.58 -9.43
CA ILE A 105 -3.93 -3.31 -8.18
C ILE A 105 -2.64 -2.84 -7.52
N CYS A 106 -2.76 -2.12 -6.40
CA CYS A 106 -1.67 -1.55 -5.61
C CYS A 106 -1.70 -2.06 -4.16
N THR A 107 -2.13 -3.30 -3.95
CA THR A 107 -2.34 -3.88 -2.63
C THR A 107 -1.04 -4.14 -1.83
N GLY A 108 0.11 -3.97 -2.47
CA GLY A 108 1.41 -4.23 -1.87
C GLY A 108 1.65 -5.72 -1.64
N ARG A 109 2.51 -6.00 -0.67
CA ARG A 109 2.79 -7.37 -0.22
C ARG A 109 2.97 -7.39 1.30
N GLY A 110 2.63 -8.51 1.92
CA GLY A 110 2.99 -8.83 3.29
C GLY A 110 4.05 -9.93 3.32
N ALA A 111 4.78 -10.04 4.42
CA ALA A 111 5.61 -11.20 4.66
C ALA A 111 4.71 -12.45 4.76
N LYS A 112 5.14 -13.52 4.11
CA LYS A 112 4.46 -14.81 4.25
C LYS A 112 4.80 -15.35 5.64
N LYS A 113 3.77 -15.55 6.45
CA LYS A 113 3.96 -16.17 7.77
C LYS A 113 4.32 -17.64 7.64
N LEU A 114 5.24 -18.09 8.47
CA LEU A 114 5.62 -19.50 8.56
C LEU A 114 4.60 -20.32 9.35
N ASN A 115 3.73 -19.65 10.12
CA ASN A 115 2.75 -20.22 11.05
C ASN A 115 3.43 -21.09 12.13
N LEU A 116 4.62 -20.70 12.54
CA LEU A 116 5.35 -21.34 13.61
C LEU A 116 4.94 -20.78 14.97
N LYS A 117 5.02 -21.64 15.98
CA LYS A 117 4.85 -21.22 17.38
C LYS A 117 5.93 -20.18 17.71
N ASN A 118 5.53 -19.06 18.28
CA ASN A 118 6.44 -17.98 18.67
C ASN A 118 7.03 -17.15 17.51
N GLU A 119 6.44 -17.18 16.32
CA GLU A 119 6.85 -16.38 15.16
C GLU A 119 6.81 -14.86 15.42
N ASP A 120 5.96 -14.42 16.36
CA ASP A 120 5.79 -13.00 16.70
C ASP A 120 6.70 -12.53 17.88
N LEU A 121 7.64 -13.36 18.36
CA LEU A 121 8.55 -12.98 19.44
C LEU A 121 9.61 -11.97 18.99
N PRO A 122 10.09 -11.11 19.92
CA PRO A 122 11.25 -10.27 19.66
C PRO A 122 12.45 -11.10 19.21
N GLY A 123 13.12 -10.66 18.15
CA GLY A 123 14.25 -11.37 17.53
C GLY A 123 13.88 -12.20 16.31
N VAL A 124 12.60 -12.35 16.00
CA VAL A 124 12.17 -12.90 14.71
C VAL A 124 11.93 -11.74 13.74
N SER A 125 12.62 -11.75 12.61
CA SER A 125 12.48 -10.73 11.56
C SER A 125 12.19 -11.39 10.22
N THR A 126 11.34 -10.74 9.44
CA THR A 126 10.99 -11.15 8.07
C THR A 126 11.68 -10.31 6.99
N CYS A 127 12.51 -9.34 7.39
CA CYS A 127 13.17 -8.43 6.46
C CYS A 127 14.65 -8.23 6.84
N VAL A 128 15.53 -9.00 6.24
CA VAL A 128 16.99 -8.88 6.48
C VAL A 128 17.52 -7.48 6.12
N LEU A 129 17.03 -6.88 5.04
CA LEU A 129 17.45 -5.53 4.62
C LEU A 129 16.98 -4.45 5.60
N CYS A 130 15.84 -4.67 6.28
CA CYS A 130 15.29 -3.71 7.23
C CYS A 130 16.00 -3.79 8.60
N ASP A 131 16.21 -5.02 9.07
CA ASP A 131 16.57 -5.29 10.47
C ASP A 131 17.97 -5.92 10.63
N GLY A 132 18.61 -6.34 9.54
CA GLY A 132 19.87 -7.09 9.59
C GLY A 132 20.98 -6.37 10.35
N ALA A 133 21.04 -5.04 10.22
CA ALA A 133 22.04 -4.22 10.94
C ALA A 133 21.91 -4.30 12.49
N LEU A 134 20.71 -4.58 13.02
CA LEU A 134 20.46 -4.76 14.45
C LEU A 134 21.09 -6.03 15.02
N TYR A 135 21.46 -6.96 14.15
CA TYR A 135 22.02 -8.26 14.51
C TYR A 135 23.52 -8.37 14.19
N LYS A 136 24.20 -7.22 13.95
CA LYS A 136 25.64 -7.18 13.76
C LYS A 136 26.35 -7.87 14.92
N ASP A 137 27.32 -8.72 14.61
CA ASP A 137 28.12 -9.51 15.57
C ASP A 137 27.31 -10.50 16.42
N LYS A 138 26.08 -10.86 15.97
CA LYS A 138 25.23 -11.86 16.63
C LYS A 138 25.08 -13.11 15.77
N THR A 139 24.87 -14.24 16.40
CA THR A 139 24.51 -15.48 15.72
C THR A 139 23.02 -15.44 15.36
N VAL A 140 22.70 -15.60 14.10
CA VAL A 140 21.32 -15.63 13.60
C VAL A 140 21.06 -16.92 12.83
N ALA A 141 19.82 -17.39 12.87
CA ALA A 141 19.36 -18.49 12.03
C ALA A 141 18.57 -17.89 10.85
N LEU A 142 18.87 -18.35 9.65
CA LEU A 142 18.12 -18.03 8.45
C LEU A 142 17.33 -19.24 8.00
N TYR A 143 16.04 -19.03 7.73
CA TYR A 143 15.14 -20.06 7.22
C TYR A 143 14.60 -19.67 5.84
#